data_bc340c31694fec788caa4bb8730685bc
#
_entry.id   bc340c31694fec788caa4bb8730685bc
#
_cell.length_a   1.000
_cell.length_b   1.000
_cell.length_c   1.000
_cell.angle_alpha   90.00
_cell.angle_beta   90.00
_cell.angle_gamma   90.00
#
_symmetry.space_group_name_H-M   'P 1'
#
loop_
_entity.id
_entity.type
_entity.pdbx_description
1 polymer ?
#
loop_
_entity_poly.entity_id
_entity_poly.type
_entity_poly.pdbx_seq_one_letter_code
_entity_poly.pdbx_strand_id
1 'polypeptide(L)'
;MIRDMPCFGDAAAMRSMCSLRFAVSQLTTLRWELPEELCHCVEHGFNAISLWRPKLSDISVTEARSLLERAAVQVACLQWAGGFTGSDGRTFRESVDDCCEAIDTAEQLEADTLVVYAGCRGGHTLSHARRLVLQALQELAPIAAAAGVSLAVKPIREPAAPRCGFLATLAEAVEVIEAVDHPQVGLAIDLWAYADDLASFRDCNRLARHTRLVSIADRVGPLHADQERLPPGRGGLPITRRLEALVRAGFYGVVEIDPVGETVVREGYEATLAAVGRYASGAASRIGQLDTLHQTVRTKTHFAETGVGSRA
;
A
#
# COMPACT_ATOMS: atom_id res chain seq x y z
N MET A 1 21.05 20.61 -41.16
CA MET A 1 19.75 20.14 -40.65
C MET A 1 20.02 19.43 -39.35
N ILE A 2 20.07 20.17 -38.24
CA ILE A 2 20.29 19.64 -36.87
C ILE A 2 18.89 19.44 -36.31
N ARG A 3 18.51 18.18 -36.02
CA ARG A 3 17.23 17.82 -35.43
C ARG A 3 17.28 18.09 -33.93
N ASP A 4 16.29 18.83 -33.47
CA ASP A 4 16.02 19.19 -32.08
C ASP A 4 15.98 17.95 -31.18
N MET A 5 16.79 17.96 -30.14
CA MET A 5 16.63 17.10 -28.98
C MET A 5 15.47 17.63 -28.14
N PRO A 6 14.57 16.77 -27.65
CA PRO A 6 13.50 17.21 -26.78
C PRO A 6 14.05 17.67 -25.43
N CYS A 7 13.59 18.84 -25.01
CA CYS A 7 13.90 19.50 -23.76
C CYS A 7 13.63 18.60 -22.55
N PHE A 8 14.51 18.72 -21.59
CA PHE A 8 14.43 18.15 -20.26
C PHE A 8 13.05 18.40 -19.64
N GLY A 9 12.32 17.31 -19.37
CA GLY A 9 11.07 17.34 -18.64
C GLY A 9 11.28 17.94 -17.24
N ASP A 10 10.30 18.70 -16.84
CA ASP A 10 10.23 19.55 -15.66
C ASP A 10 10.72 18.84 -14.39
N ALA A 11 11.80 19.31 -13.80
CA ALA A 11 12.38 18.79 -12.56
C ALA A 11 11.39 18.84 -11.37
N ALA A 12 10.33 19.65 -11.47
CA ALA A 12 9.23 19.71 -10.52
C ALA A 12 8.27 18.50 -10.68
N ALA A 13 7.99 18.08 -11.91
CA ALA A 13 7.20 16.88 -12.19
C ALA A 13 7.96 15.59 -11.78
N MET A 14 9.28 15.54 -12.04
CA MET A 14 10.11 14.43 -11.53
C MET A 14 10.21 14.40 -9.99
N ARG A 15 10.20 15.57 -9.31
CA ARG A 15 10.18 15.66 -7.85
C ARG A 15 8.85 15.17 -7.25
N SER A 16 7.73 15.36 -7.95
CA SER A 16 6.42 14.84 -7.54
C SER A 16 6.33 13.31 -7.63
N MET A 17 7.10 12.69 -8.51
CA MET A 17 7.12 11.22 -8.68
C MET A 17 7.98 10.46 -7.65
N CYS A 18 8.78 11.15 -6.83
CA CYS A 18 9.71 10.54 -5.86
C CYS A 18 9.34 10.83 -4.40
N SER A 19 8.09 11.15 -4.09
CA SER A 19 7.65 11.38 -2.72
C SER A 19 6.67 10.33 -2.25
N LEU A 20 6.77 9.90 -0.98
CA LEU A 20 5.74 9.08 -0.38
C LEU A 20 4.44 9.88 -0.25
N ARG A 21 3.33 9.25 -0.57
CA ARG A 21 2.00 9.77 -0.35
C ARG A 21 1.37 9.06 0.84
N PHE A 22 1.01 9.82 1.87
CA PHE A 22 0.34 9.28 3.05
C PHE A 22 -1.18 9.36 2.86
N ALA A 23 -1.86 8.24 3.12
CA ALA A 23 -3.31 8.13 3.11
C ALA A 23 -3.81 7.62 4.46
N VAL A 24 -4.99 8.04 4.87
CA VAL A 24 -5.68 7.45 6.01
C VAL A 24 -6.69 6.41 5.52
N SER A 25 -6.84 5.32 6.27
CA SER A 25 -7.80 4.27 5.93
C SER A 25 -9.20 4.58 6.47
N GLN A 26 -10.24 4.31 5.67
CA GLN A 26 -11.63 4.33 6.12
C GLN A 26 -11.92 3.35 7.27
N LEU A 27 -11.08 2.33 7.45
CA LEU A 27 -11.17 1.42 8.60
C LEU A 27 -10.91 2.14 9.93
N THR A 28 -10.18 3.27 9.91
CA THR A 28 -9.95 4.11 11.09
C THR A 28 -11.21 4.83 11.55
N THR A 29 -12.06 5.23 10.60
CA THR A 29 -13.23 6.09 10.81
C THR A 29 -14.54 5.39 10.40
N LEU A 30 -14.69 4.14 10.81
CA LEU A 30 -15.75 3.23 10.35
C LEU A 30 -17.18 3.79 10.44
N ARG A 31 -17.47 4.67 11.41
CA ARG A 31 -18.82 5.22 11.66
C ARG A 31 -19.09 6.54 10.94
N TRP A 32 -18.06 7.17 10.37
CA TRP A 32 -18.24 8.39 9.60
C TRP A 32 -18.68 8.07 8.17
N GLU A 33 -19.47 8.94 7.61
CA GLU A 33 -19.80 8.92 6.18
C GLU A 33 -18.69 9.58 5.37
N LEU A 34 -18.62 9.28 4.08
CA LEU A 34 -17.54 9.79 3.21
C LEU A 34 -17.40 11.32 3.22
N PRO A 35 -18.48 12.14 3.20
CA PRO A 35 -18.33 13.60 3.27
C PRO A 35 -17.65 14.08 4.56
N GLU A 36 -17.98 13.49 5.70
CA GLU A 36 -17.39 13.81 6.99
C GLU A 36 -15.91 13.39 7.03
N GLU A 37 -15.60 12.17 6.54
CA GLU A 37 -14.22 11.68 6.44
C GLU A 37 -13.35 12.61 5.60
N LEU A 38 -13.83 13.05 4.44
CA LEU A 38 -13.08 13.92 3.54
C LEU A 38 -12.80 15.30 4.16
N CYS A 39 -13.77 15.86 4.88
CA CYS A 39 -13.60 17.12 5.60
C CYS A 39 -12.44 17.01 6.60
N HIS A 40 -12.50 16.02 7.49
CA HIS A 40 -11.46 15.81 8.50
C HIS A 40 -10.12 15.34 7.92
N CYS A 41 -10.11 14.58 6.83
CA CYS A 41 -8.86 14.26 6.13
C CYS A 41 -8.11 15.51 5.70
N VAL A 42 -8.81 16.45 5.05
CA VAL A 42 -8.21 17.71 4.59
C VAL A 42 -7.75 18.58 5.76
N GLU A 43 -8.57 18.72 6.83
CA GLU A 43 -8.24 19.46 8.03
C GLU A 43 -6.96 18.96 8.72
N HIS A 44 -6.71 17.65 8.65
CA HIS A 44 -5.52 17.04 9.25
C HIS A 44 -4.37 16.80 8.25
N GLY A 45 -4.45 17.42 7.06
CA GLY A 45 -3.36 17.46 6.09
C GLY A 45 -3.23 16.24 5.19
N PHE A 46 -4.29 15.40 5.10
CA PHE A 46 -4.34 14.31 4.15
C PHE A 46 -4.96 14.75 2.82
N ASN A 47 -4.29 14.43 1.73
CA ASN A 47 -4.79 14.58 0.36
C ASN A 47 -5.05 13.23 -0.31
N ALA A 48 -5.02 12.14 0.45
CA ALA A 48 -5.30 10.80 -0.02
C ALA A 48 -6.03 9.98 1.07
N ILE A 49 -6.91 9.09 0.63
CA ILE A 49 -7.70 8.18 1.47
C ILE A 49 -7.67 6.77 0.89
N SER A 50 -7.68 5.75 1.74
CA SER A 50 -7.90 4.37 1.34
C SER A 50 -9.35 4.01 1.59
N LEU A 51 -10.07 3.62 0.54
CA LEU A 51 -11.49 3.33 0.61
C LEU A 51 -11.74 1.85 0.95
N TRP A 52 -12.79 1.60 1.72
CA TRP A 52 -13.24 0.25 2.05
C TRP A 52 -14.54 -0.08 1.29
N ARG A 53 -14.48 -1.09 0.42
CA ARG A 53 -15.58 -1.46 -0.49
C ARG A 53 -16.98 -1.55 0.18
N PRO A 54 -17.14 -2.16 1.38
CA PRO A 54 -18.44 -2.19 2.03
C PRO A 54 -19.04 -0.81 2.33
N LYS A 55 -18.24 0.22 2.59
CA LYS A 55 -18.76 1.59 2.80
C LYS A 55 -19.24 2.25 1.51
N LEU A 56 -18.84 1.75 0.35
CA LEU A 56 -19.33 2.23 -0.95
C LEU A 56 -20.73 1.67 -1.29
N SER A 57 -21.26 0.71 -0.49
CA SER A 57 -22.62 0.19 -0.70
C SER A 57 -23.72 1.24 -0.44
N ASP A 58 -23.42 2.26 0.36
CA ASP A 58 -24.36 3.28 0.78
C ASP A 58 -24.33 4.54 -0.10
N ILE A 59 -23.41 4.59 -1.07
CA ILE A 59 -23.22 5.72 -1.97
C ILE A 59 -22.87 5.22 -3.37
N SER A 60 -23.36 5.89 -4.40
CA SER A 60 -22.97 5.54 -5.78
C SER A 60 -21.49 5.90 -6.04
N VAL A 61 -20.82 5.10 -6.88
CA VAL A 61 -19.42 5.37 -7.27
C VAL A 61 -19.27 6.77 -7.89
N THR A 62 -20.25 7.19 -8.70
CA THR A 62 -20.27 8.53 -9.30
C THR A 62 -20.35 9.65 -8.26
N GLU A 63 -21.18 9.46 -7.22
CA GLU A 63 -21.29 10.43 -6.14
C GLU A 63 -20.03 10.45 -5.26
N ALA A 64 -19.48 9.27 -4.92
CA ALA A 64 -18.22 9.16 -4.20
C ALA A 64 -17.09 9.88 -4.95
N ARG A 65 -16.98 9.66 -6.27
CA ARG A 65 -16.00 10.37 -7.12
C ARG A 65 -16.19 11.88 -7.07
N SER A 66 -17.43 12.37 -7.21
CA SER A 66 -17.72 13.81 -7.14
C SER A 66 -17.36 14.44 -5.79
N LEU A 67 -17.52 13.70 -4.68
CA LEU A 67 -17.11 14.12 -3.34
C LEU A 67 -15.58 14.23 -3.23
N LEU A 68 -14.87 13.21 -3.70
CA LEU A 68 -13.40 13.14 -3.71
C LEU A 68 -12.79 14.29 -4.54
N GLU A 69 -13.32 14.53 -5.73
CA GLU A 69 -12.88 15.63 -6.61
C GLU A 69 -13.08 17.00 -5.96
N ARG A 70 -14.25 17.25 -5.34
CA ARG A 70 -14.53 18.51 -4.63
C ARG A 70 -13.63 18.73 -3.43
N ALA A 71 -13.28 17.66 -2.72
CA ALA A 71 -12.37 17.72 -1.58
C ALA A 71 -10.89 17.76 -2.00
N ALA A 72 -10.56 17.55 -3.28
CA ALA A 72 -9.20 17.37 -3.79
C ALA A 72 -8.44 16.24 -3.06
N VAL A 73 -9.13 15.15 -2.72
CA VAL A 73 -8.59 13.96 -2.06
C VAL A 73 -8.54 12.82 -3.05
N GLN A 74 -7.38 12.20 -3.22
CA GLN A 74 -7.16 11.08 -4.12
C GLN A 74 -7.45 9.74 -3.43
N VAL A 75 -7.87 8.73 -4.19
CA VAL A 75 -7.99 7.37 -3.67
C VAL A 75 -6.64 6.66 -3.78
N ALA A 76 -6.04 6.36 -2.67
CA ALA A 76 -4.74 5.69 -2.58
C ALA A 76 -4.84 4.19 -2.85
N CYS A 77 -5.82 3.54 -2.26
CA CYS A 77 -6.16 2.16 -2.57
C CYS A 77 -7.64 1.87 -2.28
N LEU A 78 -8.14 0.82 -2.94
CA LEU A 78 -9.43 0.22 -2.65
C LEU A 78 -9.19 -1.08 -1.87
N GLN A 79 -9.83 -1.25 -0.73
CA GLN A 79 -9.76 -2.44 0.09
C GLN A 79 -11.09 -3.18 0.00
N TRP A 80 -11.12 -4.41 -0.21
CA TRP A 80 -10.22 -5.41 -0.78
C TRP A 80 -11.02 -6.40 -1.64
N ALA A 81 -10.33 -7.23 -2.40
CA ALA A 81 -10.93 -8.32 -3.15
C ALA A 81 -10.09 -9.61 -2.97
N GLY A 82 -10.51 -10.73 -3.55
CA GLY A 82 -9.76 -11.98 -3.52
C GLY A 82 -10.53 -13.15 -2.90
N GLY A 83 -9.81 -14.08 -2.23
CA GLY A 83 -10.43 -15.27 -1.66
C GLY A 83 -10.55 -16.43 -2.66
N PHE A 84 -9.55 -16.64 -3.51
CA PHE A 84 -9.57 -17.54 -4.68
C PHE A 84 -9.65 -19.04 -4.39
N THR A 85 -9.69 -19.44 -3.12
CA THR A 85 -9.66 -20.84 -2.69
C THR A 85 -11.03 -21.41 -2.35
N GLY A 86 -12.10 -20.62 -2.45
CA GLY A 86 -13.44 -21.04 -2.05
C GLY A 86 -13.64 -21.15 -0.53
N SER A 87 -12.67 -20.68 0.27
CA SER A 87 -12.73 -20.80 1.74
C SER A 87 -13.77 -19.89 2.39
N ASP A 88 -14.27 -18.91 1.66
CA ASP A 88 -15.33 -17.98 2.05
C ASP A 88 -16.71 -18.34 1.50
N GLY A 89 -16.84 -19.50 0.86
CA GLY A 89 -18.07 -20.01 0.29
C GLY A 89 -18.30 -19.63 -1.18
N ARG A 90 -17.48 -18.72 -1.75
CA ARG A 90 -17.52 -18.40 -3.18
C ARG A 90 -16.73 -19.41 -3.98
N THR A 91 -17.17 -19.68 -5.20
CA THR A 91 -16.36 -20.43 -6.18
C THR A 91 -15.15 -19.62 -6.64
N PHE A 92 -14.16 -20.29 -7.23
CA PHE A 92 -13.03 -19.60 -7.87
C PHE A 92 -13.49 -18.52 -8.89
N ARG A 93 -14.48 -18.86 -9.71
CA ARG A 93 -15.00 -17.94 -10.74
C ARG A 93 -15.66 -16.71 -10.13
N GLU A 94 -16.52 -16.91 -9.13
CA GLU A 94 -17.16 -15.80 -8.41
C GLU A 94 -16.13 -14.89 -7.73
N SER A 95 -15.03 -15.43 -7.20
CA SER A 95 -13.97 -14.62 -6.62
C SER A 95 -13.19 -13.82 -7.66
N VAL A 96 -12.98 -14.38 -8.86
CA VAL A 96 -12.37 -13.65 -9.98
C VAL A 96 -13.32 -12.58 -10.51
N ASP A 97 -14.60 -12.88 -10.67
CA ASP A 97 -15.61 -11.92 -11.13
C ASP A 97 -15.77 -10.75 -10.12
N ASP A 98 -15.82 -11.00 -8.80
CA ASP A 98 -15.79 -9.97 -7.77
C ASP A 98 -14.52 -9.08 -7.83
N CYS A 99 -13.38 -9.67 -8.18
CA CYS A 99 -12.16 -8.89 -8.41
C CYS A 99 -12.25 -8.02 -9.67
N CYS A 100 -12.88 -8.48 -10.74
CA CYS A 100 -13.12 -7.66 -11.93
C CYS A 100 -14.02 -6.45 -11.60
N GLU A 101 -15.12 -6.66 -10.86
CA GLU A 101 -15.98 -5.58 -10.37
C GLU A 101 -15.22 -4.60 -9.46
N ALA A 102 -14.31 -5.10 -8.63
CA ALA A 102 -13.47 -4.27 -7.78
C ALA A 102 -12.44 -3.45 -8.59
N ILE A 103 -11.89 -4.01 -9.68
CA ILE A 103 -11.01 -3.28 -10.60
C ILE A 103 -11.79 -2.17 -11.31
N ASP A 104 -12.98 -2.46 -11.83
CA ASP A 104 -13.85 -1.45 -12.46
C ASP A 104 -14.21 -0.32 -11.48
N THR A 105 -14.50 -0.66 -10.23
CA THR A 105 -14.76 0.33 -9.17
C THR A 105 -13.51 1.18 -8.88
N ALA A 106 -12.33 0.55 -8.81
CA ALA A 106 -11.07 1.23 -8.59
C ALA A 106 -10.73 2.19 -9.74
N GLU A 107 -10.95 1.78 -10.99
CA GLU A 107 -10.78 2.62 -12.17
C GLU A 107 -11.70 3.85 -12.12
N GLN A 108 -13.00 3.65 -11.85
CA GLN A 108 -13.97 4.74 -11.77
C GLN A 108 -13.65 5.75 -10.67
N LEU A 109 -13.05 5.31 -9.57
CA LEU A 109 -12.60 6.14 -8.45
C LEU A 109 -11.17 6.67 -8.61
N GLU A 110 -10.50 6.36 -9.72
CA GLU A 110 -9.09 6.69 -9.98
C GLU A 110 -8.16 6.20 -8.85
N ALA A 111 -8.45 5.02 -8.29
CA ALA A 111 -7.62 4.43 -7.26
C ALA A 111 -6.36 3.81 -7.87
N ASP A 112 -5.18 4.11 -7.31
CA ASP A 112 -3.91 3.57 -7.79
C ASP A 112 -3.79 2.05 -7.61
N THR A 113 -4.44 1.51 -6.58
CA THR A 113 -4.19 0.15 -6.11
C THR A 113 -5.47 -0.52 -5.60
N LEU A 114 -5.67 -1.78 -5.98
CA LEU A 114 -6.61 -2.70 -5.35
C LEU A 114 -5.84 -3.68 -4.47
N VAL A 115 -6.17 -3.75 -3.18
CA VAL A 115 -5.59 -4.73 -2.26
C VAL A 115 -6.24 -6.08 -2.47
N VAL A 116 -5.42 -7.14 -2.64
CA VAL A 116 -5.89 -8.50 -2.94
C VAL A 116 -5.39 -9.47 -1.87
N TYR A 117 -6.32 -10.26 -1.31
CA TYR A 117 -6.01 -11.35 -0.38
C TYR A 117 -6.10 -12.72 -1.06
N ALA A 118 -5.16 -13.59 -0.74
CA ALA A 118 -5.18 -14.95 -1.24
C ALA A 118 -6.37 -15.77 -0.73
N GLY A 119 -6.90 -15.43 0.46
CA GLY A 119 -7.88 -16.21 1.19
C GLY A 119 -7.24 -17.31 2.04
N CYS A 120 -8.05 -18.02 2.82
CA CYS A 120 -7.61 -19.21 3.56
C CYS A 120 -7.29 -20.35 2.60
N ARG A 121 -6.49 -21.30 3.07
CA ARG A 121 -6.20 -22.51 2.28
C ARG A 121 -7.44 -23.37 2.02
N GLY A 122 -8.45 -23.28 2.88
CA GLY A 122 -9.61 -24.16 2.84
C GLY A 122 -9.20 -25.64 3.01
N GLY A 123 -9.85 -26.51 2.28
CA GLY A 123 -9.51 -27.95 2.23
C GLY A 123 -8.38 -28.31 1.26
N HIS A 124 -7.76 -27.33 0.59
CA HIS A 124 -6.75 -27.58 -0.44
C HIS A 124 -5.37 -27.91 0.14
N THR A 125 -4.54 -28.62 -0.64
CA THR A 125 -3.09 -28.67 -0.39
C THR A 125 -2.48 -27.29 -0.65
N LEU A 126 -1.34 -26.99 -0.03
CA LEU A 126 -0.66 -25.71 -0.21
C LEU A 126 -0.33 -25.41 -1.69
N SER A 127 0.15 -26.42 -2.41
CA SER A 127 0.48 -26.30 -3.84
C SER A 127 -0.76 -26.02 -4.69
N HIS A 128 -1.91 -26.61 -4.36
CA HIS A 128 -3.16 -26.33 -5.06
C HIS A 128 -3.69 -24.92 -4.78
N ALA A 129 -3.69 -24.51 -3.52
CA ALA A 129 -4.10 -23.16 -3.13
C ALA A 129 -3.22 -22.09 -3.80
N ARG A 130 -1.88 -22.28 -3.83
CA ARG A 130 -0.95 -21.39 -4.55
C ARG A 130 -1.25 -21.33 -6.04
N ARG A 131 -1.57 -22.47 -6.67
CA ARG A 131 -1.92 -22.52 -8.11
C ARG A 131 -3.21 -21.73 -8.40
N LEU A 132 -4.23 -21.82 -7.56
CA LEU A 132 -5.46 -21.05 -7.71
C LEU A 132 -5.19 -19.54 -7.64
N VAL A 133 -4.40 -19.07 -6.67
CA VAL A 133 -4.03 -17.66 -6.55
C VAL A 133 -3.22 -17.20 -7.76
N LEU A 134 -2.24 -18.01 -8.20
CA LEU A 134 -1.43 -17.71 -9.38
C LEU A 134 -2.31 -17.58 -10.64
N GLN A 135 -3.21 -18.54 -10.87
CA GLN A 135 -4.15 -18.51 -11.98
C GLN A 135 -5.06 -17.27 -11.94
N ALA A 136 -5.63 -16.95 -10.78
CA ALA A 136 -6.48 -15.76 -10.63
C ALA A 136 -5.71 -14.47 -10.94
N LEU A 137 -4.51 -14.31 -10.40
CA LEU A 137 -3.69 -13.11 -10.64
C LEU A 137 -3.25 -13.01 -12.12
N GLN A 138 -2.96 -14.13 -12.80
CA GLN A 138 -2.65 -14.14 -14.23
C GLN A 138 -3.86 -13.75 -15.09
N GLU A 139 -5.09 -14.14 -14.69
CA GLU A 139 -6.32 -13.72 -15.37
C GLU A 139 -6.62 -12.24 -15.13
N LEU A 140 -6.42 -11.74 -13.91
CA LEU A 140 -6.75 -10.38 -13.49
C LEU A 140 -5.73 -9.32 -13.91
N ALA A 141 -4.44 -9.68 -14.02
CA ALA A 141 -3.38 -8.74 -14.29
C ALA A 141 -3.55 -7.93 -15.60
N PRO A 142 -3.92 -8.52 -16.75
CA PRO A 142 -4.18 -7.75 -17.97
C PRO A 142 -5.43 -6.85 -17.85
N ILE A 143 -6.44 -7.24 -17.07
CA ILE A 143 -7.65 -6.43 -16.82
C ILE A 143 -7.26 -5.21 -15.98
N ALA A 144 -6.52 -5.43 -14.91
CA ALA A 144 -6.00 -4.37 -14.05
C ALA A 144 -5.05 -3.41 -14.81
N ALA A 145 -4.25 -3.94 -15.74
CA ALA A 145 -3.40 -3.12 -16.61
C ALA A 145 -4.20 -2.22 -17.54
N ALA A 146 -5.28 -2.73 -18.12
CA ALA A 146 -6.18 -1.93 -18.97
C ALA A 146 -6.87 -0.80 -18.19
N ALA A 147 -7.24 -1.06 -16.92
CA ALA A 147 -7.83 -0.09 -16.00
C ALA A 147 -6.80 0.86 -15.33
N GLY A 148 -5.50 0.64 -15.52
CA GLY A 148 -4.45 1.42 -14.85
C GLY A 148 -4.31 1.15 -13.34
N VAL A 149 -4.93 0.08 -12.83
CA VAL A 149 -4.97 -0.28 -11.40
C VAL A 149 -3.90 -1.32 -11.08
N SER A 150 -3.15 -1.12 -10.00
CA SER A 150 -2.20 -2.13 -9.50
C SER A 150 -2.90 -3.13 -8.56
N LEU A 151 -2.62 -4.42 -8.71
CA LEU A 151 -3.07 -5.45 -7.77
C LEU A 151 -2.00 -5.67 -6.70
N ALA A 152 -2.27 -5.28 -5.46
CA ALA A 152 -1.33 -5.42 -4.35
C ALA A 152 -1.70 -6.63 -3.48
N VAL A 153 -0.95 -7.71 -3.64
CA VAL A 153 -1.13 -8.93 -2.83
C VAL A 153 -0.70 -8.65 -1.40
N LYS A 154 -1.62 -8.79 -0.45
CA LYS A 154 -1.38 -8.58 0.98
C LYS A 154 -1.30 -9.93 1.70
N PRO A 155 -0.11 -10.39 2.11
CA PRO A 155 0.01 -11.58 2.95
C PRO A 155 -0.50 -11.31 4.36
N ILE A 156 -1.01 -12.36 5.02
CA ILE A 156 -1.55 -12.27 6.38
C ILE A 156 -0.70 -13.13 7.30
N ARG A 157 0.10 -12.49 8.15
CA ARG A 157 0.98 -13.15 9.10
C ARG A 157 0.19 -13.83 10.22
N GLU A 158 0.46 -15.09 10.48
CA GLU A 158 0.02 -15.75 11.71
C GLU A 158 0.81 -15.19 12.91
N PRO A 159 0.22 -15.02 14.07
CA PRO A 159 -1.15 -15.39 14.48
C PRO A 159 -2.18 -14.24 14.35
N ALA A 160 -1.90 -13.14 13.62
CA ALA A 160 -2.78 -11.99 13.52
C ALA A 160 -4.19 -12.37 13.06
N ALA A 161 -4.28 -13.22 12.03
CA ALA A 161 -5.54 -13.73 11.51
C ALA A 161 -5.38 -15.14 10.95
N PRO A 162 -5.32 -16.16 11.81
CA PRO A 162 -4.92 -17.51 11.43
C PRO A 162 -5.85 -18.21 10.44
N ARG A 163 -7.03 -17.63 10.19
CA ARG A 163 -8.02 -18.16 9.25
C ARG A 163 -8.30 -17.24 8.06
N CYS A 164 -7.51 -16.18 7.86
CA CYS A 164 -7.79 -15.20 6.81
C CYS A 164 -6.86 -15.29 5.60
N GLY A 165 -5.72 -15.98 5.70
CA GLY A 165 -4.80 -16.14 4.60
C GLY A 165 -3.85 -17.33 4.77
N PHE A 166 -3.42 -17.91 3.65
CA PHE A 166 -2.41 -18.98 3.67
C PHE A 166 -1.03 -18.49 3.18
N LEU A 167 -0.96 -17.34 2.54
CA LEU A 167 0.32 -16.63 2.32
C LEU A 167 0.64 -15.88 3.61
N ALA A 168 1.55 -16.43 4.42
CA ALA A 168 1.80 -15.94 5.76
C ALA A 168 3.09 -15.11 5.89
N THR A 169 3.93 -15.08 4.87
CA THR A 169 5.19 -14.35 4.84
C THR A 169 5.30 -13.42 3.63
N LEU A 170 6.10 -12.36 3.77
CA LEU A 170 6.41 -11.47 2.63
C LEU A 170 7.13 -12.24 1.51
N ALA A 171 7.98 -13.21 1.86
CA ALA A 171 8.70 -14.02 0.89
C ALA A 171 7.75 -14.88 0.04
N GLU A 172 6.77 -15.56 0.65
CA GLU A 172 5.76 -16.35 -0.08
C GLU A 172 4.92 -15.50 -1.02
N ALA A 173 4.55 -14.28 -0.61
CA ALA A 173 3.82 -13.37 -1.47
C ALA A 173 4.68 -12.90 -2.65
N VAL A 174 5.96 -12.57 -2.43
CA VAL A 174 6.90 -12.17 -3.50
C VAL A 174 7.13 -13.34 -4.48
N GLU A 175 7.26 -14.59 -4.00
CA GLU A 175 7.35 -15.77 -4.88
C GLU A 175 6.15 -15.91 -5.82
N VAL A 176 4.94 -15.65 -5.31
CA VAL A 176 3.72 -15.67 -6.14
C VAL A 176 3.73 -14.52 -7.13
N ILE A 177 4.09 -13.31 -6.72
CA ILE A 177 4.16 -12.12 -7.58
C ILE A 177 5.17 -12.34 -8.72
N GLU A 178 6.36 -12.85 -8.41
CA GLU A 178 7.39 -13.17 -9.40
C GLU A 178 6.95 -14.28 -10.36
N ALA A 179 6.16 -15.26 -9.89
CA ALA A 179 5.61 -16.32 -10.74
C ALA A 179 4.47 -15.84 -11.66
N VAL A 180 3.74 -14.78 -11.27
CA VAL A 180 2.77 -14.11 -12.16
C VAL A 180 3.50 -13.38 -13.29
N ASP A 181 4.66 -12.81 -13.01
CA ASP A 181 5.52 -12.07 -13.96
C ASP A 181 4.78 -10.98 -14.73
N HIS A 182 4.01 -10.15 -13.99
CA HIS A 182 3.27 -9.04 -14.60
C HIS A 182 3.48 -7.74 -13.81
N PRO A 183 3.80 -6.60 -14.47
CA PRO A 183 4.14 -5.35 -13.80
C PRO A 183 3.00 -4.78 -12.95
N GLN A 184 1.75 -5.12 -13.24
CA GLN A 184 0.60 -4.64 -12.51
C GLN A 184 0.33 -5.39 -11.20
N VAL A 185 1.01 -6.52 -10.98
CA VAL A 185 0.90 -7.29 -9.74
C VAL A 185 2.08 -6.95 -8.83
N GLY A 186 1.80 -6.59 -7.59
CA GLY A 186 2.80 -6.23 -6.62
C GLY A 186 2.40 -6.60 -5.19
N LEU A 187 3.16 -6.11 -4.23
CA LEU A 187 3.08 -6.45 -2.82
C LEU A 187 2.45 -5.30 -2.02
N ALA A 188 1.54 -5.63 -1.11
CA ALA A 188 1.14 -4.77 0.00
C ALA A 188 1.82 -5.26 1.28
N ILE A 189 2.66 -4.42 1.88
CA ILE A 189 3.35 -4.72 3.14
C ILE A 189 2.56 -4.13 4.30
N ASP A 190 2.19 -4.96 5.28
CA ASP A 190 1.60 -4.50 6.54
C ASP A 190 2.66 -4.42 7.63
N LEU A 191 3.16 -3.23 7.95
CA LEU A 191 4.19 -3.06 8.97
C LEU A 191 3.67 -3.33 10.38
N TRP A 192 2.37 -3.24 10.66
CA TRP A 192 1.79 -3.70 11.92
C TRP A 192 2.08 -5.19 12.16
N ALA A 193 2.00 -6.00 11.10
CA ALA A 193 2.25 -7.43 11.19
C ALA A 193 3.75 -7.79 11.10
N TYR A 194 4.51 -7.10 10.25
CA TYR A 194 5.86 -7.55 9.86
C TYR A 194 7.01 -6.67 10.34
N ALA A 195 6.79 -5.49 10.92
CA ALA A 195 7.88 -4.56 11.24
C ALA A 195 8.95 -5.13 12.21
N ASP A 196 8.57 -6.03 13.10
CA ASP A 196 9.46 -6.70 14.04
C ASP A 196 10.15 -7.96 13.45
N ASP A 197 9.72 -8.43 12.28
CA ASP A 197 10.33 -9.58 11.61
C ASP A 197 11.58 -9.17 10.84
N LEU A 198 12.74 -9.35 11.47
CA LEU A 198 14.03 -9.02 10.86
C LEU A 198 14.33 -9.86 9.61
N ALA A 199 13.82 -11.09 9.54
CA ALA A 199 14.07 -11.99 8.42
C ALA A 199 13.37 -11.47 7.15
N SER A 200 12.15 -10.96 7.28
CA SER A 200 11.38 -10.39 6.17
C SER A 200 12.08 -9.19 5.50
N PHE A 201 12.91 -8.44 6.25
CA PHE A 201 13.57 -7.24 5.73
C PHE A 201 15.06 -7.43 5.40
N ARG A 202 15.52 -8.68 5.24
CA ARG A 202 16.92 -8.96 4.84
C ARG A 202 17.23 -8.47 3.43
N ASP A 203 16.29 -8.60 2.52
CA ASP A 203 16.39 -8.13 1.14
C ASP A 203 15.36 -7.02 0.86
N CYS A 204 15.63 -5.82 1.37
CA CYS A 204 14.78 -4.66 1.15
C CYS A 204 14.71 -4.27 -0.34
N ASN A 205 15.74 -4.55 -1.15
CA ASN A 205 15.73 -4.22 -2.57
C ASN A 205 14.72 -5.09 -3.33
N ARG A 206 14.65 -6.38 -3.02
CA ARG A 206 13.64 -7.28 -3.59
C ARG A 206 12.24 -6.87 -3.15
N LEU A 207 12.03 -6.57 -1.87
CA LEU A 207 10.75 -6.09 -1.36
C LEU A 207 10.31 -4.79 -2.04
N ALA A 208 11.15 -3.77 -2.01
CA ALA A 208 10.83 -2.44 -2.54
C ALA A 208 10.43 -2.47 -4.02
N ARG A 209 11.09 -3.30 -4.83
CA ARG A 209 10.80 -3.48 -6.26
C ARG A 209 9.36 -3.93 -6.52
N HIS A 210 8.84 -4.81 -5.66
CA HIS A 210 7.49 -5.35 -5.81
C HIS A 210 6.44 -4.57 -5.02
N THR A 211 6.84 -3.71 -4.06
CA THR A 211 5.89 -3.01 -3.19
C THR A 211 5.10 -1.94 -3.94
N ARG A 212 3.76 -1.97 -3.78
CA ARG A 212 2.82 -0.97 -4.28
C ARG A 212 2.21 -0.16 -3.14
N LEU A 213 2.03 -0.79 -1.98
CA LEU A 213 1.38 -0.23 -0.81
C LEU A 213 2.12 -0.66 0.46
N VAL A 214 2.27 0.27 1.41
CA VAL A 214 2.72 -0.04 2.77
C VAL A 214 1.65 0.41 3.74
N SER A 215 0.99 -0.53 4.46
CA SER A 215 0.07 -0.20 5.55
C SER A 215 0.84 -0.08 6.85
N ILE A 216 0.52 0.93 7.66
CA ILE A 216 1.17 1.18 8.95
C ILE A 216 0.17 1.40 10.09
N ALA A 217 0.34 0.63 11.13
CA ALA A 217 -0.19 0.86 12.47
C ALA A 217 0.82 0.34 13.49
N ASP A 218 0.65 0.68 14.74
CA ASP A 218 1.54 0.25 15.82
C ASP A 218 0.88 -0.82 16.71
N ARG A 219 1.66 -1.48 17.54
CA ARG A 219 1.18 -2.41 18.57
C ARG A 219 2.16 -2.52 19.73
N VAL A 220 1.64 -2.97 20.85
CA VAL A 220 2.44 -3.29 22.04
C VAL A 220 2.62 -4.81 22.14
N GLY A 221 3.84 -5.26 22.33
CA GLY A 221 4.17 -6.66 22.52
C GLY A 221 4.16 -7.51 21.23
N PRO A 222 4.24 -8.85 21.38
CA PRO A 222 4.21 -9.78 20.28
C PRO A 222 2.88 -9.77 19.52
N LEU A 223 2.92 -10.12 18.23
CA LEU A 223 1.73 -10.24 17.40
C LEU A 223 0.82 -11.38 17.91
N HIS A 224 -0.47 -11.09 18.07
CA HIS A 224 -1.50 -12.07 18.41
C HIS A 224 -2.84 -11.74 17.73
N ALA A 225 -3.77 -12.70 17.73
CA ALA A 225 -5.12 -12.48 17.23
C ALA A 225 -5.83 -11.38 18.04
N ASP A 226 -6.76 -10.68 17.40
CA ASP A 226 -7.60 -9.63 17.99
C ASP A 226 -6.83 -8.45 18.59
N GLN A 227 -5.55 -8.30 18.25
CA GLN A 227 -4.74 -7.19 18.72
C GLN A 227 -5.09 -5.89 18.00
N GLU A 228 -5.24 -4.81 18.78
CA GLU A 228 -5.49 -3.48 18.25
C GLU A 228 -4.38 -3.00 17.31
N ARG A 229 -4.80 -2.22 16.34
CA ARG A 229 -3.91 -1.45 15.48
C ARG A 229 -3.85 -0.01 16.03
N LEU A 230 -2.82 0.26 16.79
CA LEU A 230 -2.63 1.58 17.42
C LEU A 230 -2.14 2.62 16.41
N PRO A 231 -2.41 3.91 16.62
CA PRO A 231 -1.75 4.97 15.86
C PRO A 231 -0.23 4.82 15.90
N PRO A 232 0.48 5.02 14.76
CA PRO A 232 1.93 4.92 14.70
C PRO A 232 2.63 5.81 15.75
N GLY A 233 3.60 5.21 16.47
CA GLY A 233 4.33 5.85 17.56
C GLY A 233 3.70 5.65 18.95
N ARG A 234 2.59 4.92 19.06
CA ARG A 234 1.97 4.58 20.35
C ARG A 234 2.26 3.16 20.84
N GLY A 235 2.95 2.38 20.06
CA GLY A 235 3.43 1.04 20.39
C GLY A 235 4.95 0.96 20.42
N GLY A 236 5.48 -0.22 20.06
CA GLY A 236 6.91 -0.51 20.08
C GLY A 236 7.49 -0.96 18.74
N LEU A 237 6.74 -0.89 17.65
CA LEU A 237 7.20 -1.36 16.35
C LEU A 237 8.20 -0.39 15.71
N PRO A 238 9.26 -0.88 15.06
CA PRO A 238 10.23 -0.05 14.36
C PRO A 238 9.70 0.45 13.00
N ILE A 239 8.47 0.99 12.94
CA ILE A 239 7.75 1.36 11.71
C ILE A 239 8.57 2.33 10.86
N THR A 240 8.98 3.45 11.45
CA THR A 240 9.75 4.49 10.74
C THR A 240 11.04 3.93 10.15
N ARG A 241 11.78 3.11 10.93
CA ARG A 241 13.01 2.48 10.47
C ARG A 241 12.79 1.54 9.29
N ARG A 242 11.65 0.78 9.28
CA ARG A 242 11.30 -0.10 8.17
C ARG A 242 10.91 0.68 6.92
N LEU A 243 10.10 1.71 7.10
CA LEU A 243 9.71 2.59 6.01
C LEU A 243 10.93 3.27 5.37
N GLU A 244 11.84 3.82 6.17
CA GLU A 244 13.11 4.39 5.69
C GLU A 244 13.97 3.36 4.94
N ALA A 245 14.01 2.11 5.39
CA ALA A 245 14.75 1.05 4.72
C ALA A 245 14.15 0.72 3.34
N LEU A 246 12.82 0.66 3.22
CA LEU A 246 12.13 0.46 1.95
C LEU A 246 12.36 1.65 0.99
N VAL A 247 12.30 2.89 1.50
CA VAL A 247 12.58 4.09 0.68
C VAL A 247 14.01 4.10 0.18
N ARG A 248 14.99 3.81 1.03
CA ARG A 248 16.40 3.68 0.59
C ARG A 248 16.60 2.58 -0.45
N ALA A 249 15.74 1.57 -0.44
CA ALA A 249 15.72 0.48 -1.42
C ALA A 249 14.92 0.82 -2.70
N GLY A 250 14.35 2.03 -2.81
CA GLY A 250 13.66 2.53 -3.99
C GLY A 250 12.13 2.42 -3.96
N PHE A 251 11.51 2.20 -2.80
CA PHE A 251 10.07 2.30 -2.66
C PHE A 251 9.63 3.77 -2.64
N TYR A 252 8.84 4.17 -3.61
CA TYR A 252 8.14 5.45 -3.69
C TYR A 252 6.69 5.15 -4.06
N GLY A 253 5.79 5.20 -3.08
CA GLY A 253 4.40 4.82 -3.28
C GLY A 253 3.52 5.33 -2.15
N VAL A 254 2.42 4.63 -1.97
CA VAL A 254 1.44 4.96 -0.95
C VAL A 254 1.79 4.33 0.40
N VAL A 255 1.68 5.12 1.45
CA VAL A 255 1.71 4.68 2.85
C VAL A 255 0.33 4.89 3.44
N GLU A 256 -0.40 3.81 3.64
CA GLU A 256 -1.70 3.81 4.29
C GLU A 256 -1.52 3.78 5.82
N ILE A 257 -2.20 4.67 6.54
CA ILE A 257 -2.25 4.66 8.00
C ILE A 257 -3.61 4.14 8.42
N ASP A 258 -3.64 2.98 9.10
CA ASP A 258 -4.84 2.22 9.37
C ASP A 258 -5.02 1.79 10.85
N PRO A 259 -4.91 2.70 11.83
CA PRO A 259 -5.22 2.36 13.20
C PRO A 259 -6.70 2.01 13.34
N VAL A 260 -6.98 0.93 14.09
CA VAL A 260 -8.34 0.47 14.37
C VAL A 260 -8.39 -0.31 15.68
N GLY A 261 -9.43 -0.13 16.45
CA GLY A 261 -9.65 -0.80 17.73
C GLY A 261 -10.29 0.07 18.77
N GLU A 262 -10.33 -0.44 20.00
CA GLU A 262 -10.98 0.25 21.14
C GLU A 262 -10.32 1.59 21.48
N THR A 263 -9.00 1.69 21.32
CA THR A 263 -8.26 2.93 21.57
C THR A 263 -8.74 4.04 20.63
N VAL A 264 -8.92 3.75 19.34
CA VAL A 264 -9.43 4.70 18.35
C VAL A 264 -10.86 5.15 18.68
N VAL A 265 -11.72 4.21 19.08
CA VAL A 265 -13.10 4.51 19.47
C VAL A 265 -13.15 5.33 20.74
N ARG A 266 -12.34 5.01 21.75
CA ARG A 266 -12.28 5.70 23.04
C ARG A 266 -11.76 7.14 22.94
N GLU A 267 -10.72 7.35 22.13
CA GLU A 267 -10.10 8.67 21.96
C GLU A 267 -10.85 9.55 20.95
N GLY A 268 -11.65 8.93 20.08
CA GLY A 268 -12.38 9.59 19.01
C GLY A 268 -11.58 9.69 17.71
N TYR A 269 -12.31 9.70 16.60
CA TYR A 269 -11.72 9.68 15.26
C TYR A 269 -10.93 10.97 14.94
N GLU A 270 -11.45 12.14 15.33
CA GLU A 270 -10.80 13.42 15.10
C GLU A 270 -9.43 13.50 15.81
N ALA A 271 -9.37 13.10 17.08
CA ALA A 271 -8.11 13.06 17.83
C ALA A 271 -7.12 12.05 17.22
N THR A 272 -7.64 10.93 16.72
CA THR A 272 -6.84 9.93 16.01
C THR A 272 -6.30 10.50 14.70
N LEU A 273 -7.12 11.15 13.86
CA LEU A 273 -6.68 11.79 12.63
C LEU A 273 -5.63 12.88 12.88
N ALA A 274 -5.82 13.70 13.91
CA ALA A 274 -4.83 14.69 14.31
C ALA A 274 -3.48 14.03 14.69
N ALA A 275 -3.50 12.91 15.39
CA ALA A 275 -2.29 12.19 15.78
C ALA A 275 -1.57 11.57 14.56
N VAL A 276 -2.31 10.90 13.69
CA VAL A 276 -1.71 10.25 12.49
C VAL A 276 -1.27 11.27 11.45
N GLY A 277 -1.95 12.42 11.33
CA GLY A 277 -1.52 13.54 10.47
C GLY A 277 -0.19 14.14 10.92
N ARG A 278 0.00 14.34 12.24
CA ARG A 278 1.31 14.76 12.78
C ARG A 278 2.40 13.72 12.52
N TYR A 279 2.10 12.43 12.66
CA TYR A 279 3.05 11.37 12.35
C TYR A 279 3.42 11.38 10.86
N ALA A 280 2.45 11.46 9.96
CA ALA A 280 2.65 11.50 8.52
C ALA A 280 3.56 12.67 8.11
N SER A 281 3.27 13.88 8.60
CA SER A 281 4.08 15.08 8.33
C SER A 281 5.52 14.93 8.84
N GLY A 282 5.70 14.37 10.04
CA GLY A 282 7.03 14.12 10.61
C GLY A 282 7.81 13.05 9.86
N ALA A 283 7.13 12.00 9.38
CA ALA A 283 7.74 10.94 8.58
C ALA A 283 8.12 11.46 7.19
N ALA A 284 7.24 12.21 6.52
CA ALA A 284 7.50 12.83 5.23
C ALA A 284 8.72 13.75 5.26
N SER A 285 8.83 14.61 6.30
CA SER A 285 10.00 15.48 6.50
C SER A 285 11.30 14.70 6.64
N ARG A 286 11.33 13.64 7.44
CA ARG A 286 12.53 12.81 7.62
C ARG A 286 12.94 12.10 6.35
N ILE A 287 11.99 11.57 5.61
CA ILE A 287 12.23 10.85 4.35
C ILE A 287 12.73 11.81 3.27
N GLY A 288 12.14 13.00 3.16
CA GLY A 288 12.63 14.04 2.23
C GLY A 288 14.09 14.47 2.49
N GLN A 289 14.51 14.50 3.75
CA GLN A 289 15.92 14.75 4.11
C GLN A 289 16.85 13.60 3.67
N LEU A 290 16.39 12.34 3.76
CA LEU A 290 17.15 11.18 3.29
C LEU A 290 17.37 11.21 1.78
N ASP A 291 16.34 11.55 1.01
CA ASP A 291 16.44 11.65 -0.46
C ASP A 291 17.44 12.73 -0.89
N THR A 292 17.44 13.87 -0.22
CA THR A 292 18.40 14.96 -0.49
C THR A 292 19.84 14.52 -0.24
N LEU A 293 20.09 13.78 0.85
CA LEU A 293 21.39 13.23 1.17
C LEU A 293 21.87 12.18 0.15
N HIS A 294 21.00 11.28 -0.28
CA HIS A 294 21.31 10.26 -1.28
C HIS A 294 21.65 10.88 -2.65
N GLN A 295 20.91 11.89 -3.10
CA GLN A 295 21.22 12.60 -4.33
C GLN A 295 22.55 13.32 -4.27
N THR A 296 22.88 13.95 -3.15
CA THR A 296 24.17 14.62 -2.92
C THR A 296 25.35 13.64 -2.96
N VAL A 297 25.19 12.44 -2.40
CA VAL A 297 26.22 11.41 -2.43
C VAL A 297 26.40 10.84 -3.84
N ARG A 298 25.32 10.53 -4.57
CA ARG A 298 25.39 10.04 -5.96
C ARG A 298 26.06 11.04 -6.89
N THR A 299 25.75 12.33 -6.75
CA THR A 299 26.37 13.38 -7.55
C THR A 299 27.87 13.50 -7.28
N LYS A 300 28.29 13.39 -6.00
CA LYS A 300 29.71 13.42 -5.63
C LYS A 300 30.49 12.20 -6.13
N THR A 301 29.90 11.00 -6.09
CA THR A 301 30.54 9.77 -6.60
C THR A 301 30.69 9.83 -8.13
N HIS A 302 29.69 10.32 -8.83
CA HIS A 302 29.76 10.48 -10.29
C HIS A 302 30.82 11.50 -10.75
N PHE A 303 30.99 12.61 -10.01
CA PHE A 303 32.08 13.59 -10.25
C PHE A 303 33.46 13.03 -9.91
N ALA A 304 33.58 12.12 -8.95
CA ALA A 304 34.85 11.48 -8.60
C ALA A 304 35.29 10.45 -9.65
N GLU A 305 34.34 9.72 -10.25
CA GLU A 305 34.62 8.73 -11.30
C GLU A 305 34.89 9.36 -12.68
N THR A 306 34.32 10.51 -12.97
CA THR A 306 34.57 11.24 -14.24
C THR A 306 35.75 12.18 -14.20
N GLY A 307 36.31 12.45 -13.02
CA GLY A 307 37.46 13.34 -12.81
C GLY A 307 38.85 12.72 -12.96
N VAL A 308 38.98 11.40 -13.26
CA VAL A 308 40.25 10.71 -13.46
C VAL A 308 40.51 10.43 -14.95
N GLY A 309 40.57 11.47 -15.76
CA GLY A 309 40.75 11.29 -17.20
C GLY A 309 41.28 12.53 -17.92
N SER A 310 42.19 13.31 -17.31
CA SER A 310 42.87 14.37 -18.03
C SER A 310 44.15 14.78 -17.31
N ARG A 311 45.20 13.93 -17.40
CA ARG A 311 46.61 14.32 -17.30
C ARG A 311 47.43 13.30 -18.11
N ALA A 312 47.69 13.62 -19.31
CA ALA A 312 48.88 13.23 -20.06
C ALA A 312 49.02 14.17 -21.26
#